data_f1853e755f957be442914880cdb8f4d4
#
_entry.id   f1853e755f957be442914880cdb8f4d4
#
_cell.length_a   1.000
_cell.length_b   1.000
_cell.length_c   1.000
_cell.angle_alpha   90.00
_cell.angle_beta   90.00
_cell.angle_gamma   90.00
#
_symmetry.space_group_name_H-M   'P 1'
#
loop_
_entity.id
_entity.type
_entity.pdbx_description
1 polymer ?
#
loop_
_entity_poly.entity_id
_entity_poly.type
_entity_poly.pdbx_seq_one_letter_code
_entity_poly.pdbx_strand_id
1 'polypeptide(L)'
;KENSDAPAGSGIQIVYDIPFVQLHQTYLLATTRDGFMVIHQQLAHERILYEKYGQAAHGHQMATQKSLFPVSLTLAAADAALLNDLLPDLAQIGYQIEKNDQHLFVIQGIPADILPGNEQNAIELLLEQFKHFSSEIQFSKREKIIRCMARQQAIKAGRTLTSREMHLLVEELFTCNSPNISPSGAATYLLFNGDYLTRMFGK
;
A
#
# COMPACT_ATOMS: atom_id res chain seq x y z
N LYS A 1 -3.32 -25.56 -25.02
CA LYS A 1 -2.65 -24.37 -25.56
C LYS A 1 -2.85 -23.28 -24.52
N GLU A 2 -1.97 -23.22 -23.58
CA GLU A 2 -0.85 -22.27 -23.43
C GLU A 2 -1.26 -20.83 -23.57
N ASN A 3 -1.29 -20.13 -22.44
CA ASN A 3 -0.35 -19.04 -22.21
C ASN A 3 -0.44 -18.60 -20.74
N SER A 4 0.53 -18.99 -19.96
CA SER A 4 0.88 -18.34 -18.70
C SER A 4 2.03 -17.39 -19.00
N ASP A 5 1.76 -16.15 -19.32
CA ASP A 5 2.76 -15.11 -19.28
C ASP A 5 2.94 -14.66 -17.82
N ALA A 6 3.90 -15.27 -17.15
CA ALA A 6 4.41 -14.77 -15.88
C ALA A 6 5.25 -13.52 -16.16
N PRO A 7 5.11 -12.42 -15.36
CA PRO A 7 5.91 -11.22 -15.55
C PRO A 7 7.39 -11.53 -15.33
N ALA A 8 8.22 -11.12 -16.26
CA ALA A 8 9.66 -11.27 -16.25
C ALA A 8 10.28 -10.50 -15.08
N GLY A 9 10.74 -11.20 -14.03
CA GLY A 9 11.45 -10.54 -12.94
C GLY A 9 11.88 -11.40 -11.77
N SER A 10 11.16 -12.45 -11.46
CA SER A 10 11.58 -13.44 -10.46
C SER A 10 11.41 -14.83 -11.07
N GLY A 11 12.42 -15.69 -10.96
CA GLY A 11 12.33 -17.09 -11.40
C GLY A 11 11.30 -17.93 -10.60
N ILE A 12 10.37 -17.27 -9.89
CA ILE A 12 9.32 -17.84 -9.07
C ILE A 12 8.13 -18.15 -9.96
N GLN A 13 7.77 -19.42 -10.06
CA GLN A 13 6.58 -19.87 -10.78
C GLN A 13 5.46 -20.22 -9.79
N ILE A 14 4.49 -19.31 -9.67
CA ILE A 14 3.31 -19.52 -8.83
C ILE A 14 2.31 -20.41 -9.58
N VAL A 15 1.70 -21.35 -8.86
CA VAL A 15 0.67 -22.25 -9.41
C VAL A 15 -0.70 -21.65 -9.05
N TYR A 16 -1.30 -20.93 -9.99
CA TYR A 16 -2.58 -20.24 -9.79
C TYR A 16 -3.80 -21.17 -9.79
N ASP A 17 -3.69 -22.37 -10.35
CA ASP A 17 -4.76 -23.37 -10.33
C ASP A 17 -5.01 -23.97 -8.94
N ILE A 18 -4.06 -23.80 -8.01
CA ILE A 18 -4.20 -24.20 -6.62
C ILE A 18 -4.70 -23.01 -5.82
N PRO A 19 -5.83 -23.13 -5.08
CA PRO A 19 -6.35 -22.03 -4.29
C PRO A 19 -5.33 -21.53 -3.25
N PHE A 20 -5.22 -20.21 -3.13
CA PHE A 20 -4.46 -19.60 -2.04
C PHE A 20 -5.19 -19.80 -0.71
N VAL A 21 -4.44 -20.00 0.36
CA VAL A 21 -4.96 -20.19 1.70
C VAL A 21 -4.54 -19.03 2.58
N GLN A 22 -5.49 -18.38 3.23
CA GLN A 22 -5.19 -17.35 4.22
C GLN A 22 -4.98 -17.97 5.60
N LEU A 23 -3.85 -17.67 6.23
CA LEU A 23 -3.49 -18.11 7.57
C LEU A 23 -3.55 -16.93 8.55
N HIS A 24 -4.28 -17.12 9.66
CA HIS A 24 -4.40 -16.12 10.73
C HIS A 24 -4.77 -14.71 10.26
N GLN A 25 -5.52 -14.61 9.14
CA GLN A 25 -5.94 -13.32 8.55
C GLN A 25 -4.75 -12.33 8.37
N THR A 26 -3.57 -12.88 8.15
CA THR A 26 -2.31 -12.12 8.08
C THR A 26 -1.41 -12.60 6.94
N TYR A 27 -1.37 -13.89 6.70
CA TYR A 27 -0.49 -14.50 5.72
C TYR A 27 -1.27 -15.22 4.64
N LEU A 28 -0.75 -15.20 3.40
CA LEU A 28 -1.25 -16.03 2.31
C LEU A 28 -0.23 -17.11 2.03
N LEU A 29 -0.72 -18.35 1.90
CA LEU A 29 0.06 -19.48 1.43
C LEU A 29 -0.25 -19.69 -0.05
N ALA A 30 0.80 -19.63 -0.88
CA ALA A 30 0.73 -19.86 -2.32
C ALA A 30 1.63 -21.01 -2.71
N THR A 31 1.14 -21.95 -3.52
CA THR A 31 1.94 -23.04 -4.07
C THR A 31 2.81 -22.50 -5.20
N THR A 32 4.08 -22.90 -5.22
CA THR A 32 5.01 -22.64 -6.32
C THR A 32 5.39 -23.98 -6.98
N ARG A 33 5.98 -23.92 -8.16
CA ARG A 33 6.41 -25.14 -8.87
C ARG A 33 7.33 -26.01 -8.02
N ASP A 34 8.23 -25.40 -7.25
CA ASP A 34 9.28 -26.09 -6.52
C ASP A 34 9.08 -26.07 -4.99
N GLY A 35 7.86 -25.70 -4.52
CA GLY A 35 7.56 -25.62 -3.10
C GLY A 35 6.35 -24.75 -2.78
N PHE A 36 6.52 -23.83 -1.85
CA PHE A 36 5.46 -22.89 -1.49
C PHE A 36 6.03 -21.54 -1.04
N MET A 37 5.18 -20.54 -1.03
CA MET A 37 5.49 -19.18 -0.60
C MET A 37 4.51 -18.74 0.50
N VAL A 38 5.03 -18.05 1.50
CA VAL A 38 4.25 -17.38 2.53
C VAL A 38 4.36 -15.88 2.31
N ILE A 39 3.24 -15.21 2.03
CA ILE A 39 3.16 -13.78 1.73
C ILE A 39 2.51 -13.07 2.92
N HIS A 40 3.11 -11.99 3.40
CA HIS A 40 2.50 -11.15 4.42
C HIS A 40 1.55 -10.14 3.76
N GLN A 41 0.21 -10.31 3.92
CA GLN A 41 -0.81 -9.53 3.19
C GLN A 41 -0.66 -8.01 3.35
N GLN A 42 -0.36 -7.52 4.54
CA GLN A 42 -0.19 -6.08 4.78
C GLN A 42 1.07 -5.54 4.11
N LEU A 43 2.22 -6.20 4.27
CA LEU A 43 3.50 -5.74 3.70
C LEU A 43 3.50 -5.82 2.18
N ALA A 44 2.87 -6.84 1.61
CA ALA A 44 2.66 -6.96 0.17
C ALA A 44 1.81 -5.81 -0.37
N HIS A 45 0.66 -5.53 0.25
CA HIS A 45 -0.21 -4.44 -0.17
C HIS A 45 0.43 -3.06 0.05
N GLU A 46 1.20 -2.88 1.11
CA GLU A 46 1.99 -1.66 1.34
C GLU A 46 2.99 -1.42 0.21
N ARG A 47 3.67 -2.46 -0.30
CA ARG A 47 4.57 -2.38 -1.46
C ARG A 47 3.82 -1.98 -2.73
N ILE A 48 2.70 -2.61 -3.01
CA ILE A 48 1.86 -2.31 -4.18
C ILE A 48 1.44 -0.84 -4.16
N LEU A 49 0.88 -0.38 -3.05
CA LEU A 49 0.41 1.00 -2.92
C LEU A 49 1.55 2.01 -2.99
N TYR A 50 2.69 1.69 -2.39
CA TYR A 50 3.88 2.55 -2.44
C TYR A 50 4.34 2.79 -3.89
N GLU A 51 4.45 1.75 -4.71
CA GLU A 51 4.85 1.90 -6.10
C GLU A 51 3.77 2.60 -6.93
N LYS A 52 2.50 2.32 -6.69
CA LYS A 52 1.36 2.98 -7.32
C LYS A 52 1.34 4.49 -7.05
N TYR A 53 1.47 4.89 -5.79
CA TYR A 53 1.53 6.31 -5.42
C TYR A 53 2.81 7.00 -5.91
N GLY A 54 3.93 6.27 -5.92
CA GLY A 54 5.18 6.74 -6.48
C GLY A 54 5.06 7.07 -7.97
N GLN A 55 4.45 6.19 -8.77
CA GLN A 55 4.20 6.42 -10.19
C GLN A 55 3.27 7.61 -10.42
N ALA A 56 2.23 7.75 -9.62
CA ALA A 56 1.32 8.90 -9.68
C ALA A 56 2.05 10.21 -9.42
N ALA A 57 2.93 10.25 -8.43
CA ALA A 57 3.73 11.42 -8.09
C ALA A 57 4.75 11.83 -9.18
N HIS A 58 5.06 10.94 -10.14
CA HIS A 58 5.97 11.20 -11.26
C HIS A 58 5.27 11.53 -12.58
N GLY A 59 4.02 11.99 -12.55
CA GLY A 59 3.33 12.52 -13.72
C GLY A 59 2.12 11.70 -14.20
N HIS A 60 1.79 10.62 -13.54
CA HIS A 60 0.56 9.87 -13.77
C HIS A 60 -0.48 10.26 -12.71
N GLN A 61 -0.98 11.51 -12.79
CA GLN A 61 -1.92 12.04 -11.79
C GLN A 61 -3.02 11.02 -11.47
N MET A 62 -3.18 10.70 -10.20
CA MET A 62 -4.24 9.79 -9.75
C MET A 62 -5.61 10.42 -9.95
N ALA A 63 -6.58 9.58 -10.31
CA ALA A 63 -7.96 10.00 -10.39
C ALA A 63 -8.44 10.43 -8.99
N THR A 64 -9.15 11.55 -8.95
CA THR A 64 -9.78 12.08 -7.74
C THR A 64 -11.24 11.70 -7.71
N GLN A 65 -11.70 11.12 -6.63
CA GLN A 65 -13.11 10.97 -6.31
C GLN A 65 -13.59 12.23 -5.58
N LYS A 66 -14.42 13.02 -6.23
CA LYS A 66 -15.03 14.20 -5.60
C LYS A 66 -16.03 13.78 -4.54
N SER A 67 -15.97 14.41 -3.37
CA SER A 67 -16.96 14.23 -2.32
C SER A 67 -18.25 14.99 -2.66
N LEU A 68 -19.39 14.31 -2.53
CA LEU A 68 -20.69 14.97 -2.62
C LEU A 68 -20.95 15.89 -1.41
N PHE A 69 -20.32 15.59 -0.30
CA PHE A 69 -20.37 16.37 0.93
C PHE A 69 -18.94 16.69 1.38
N PRO A 70 -18.39 17.86 1.00
CA PRO A 70 -17.07 18.28 1.42
C PRO A 70 -16.92 18.26 2.95
N VAL A 71 -15.78 17.76 3.42
CA VAL A 71 -15.53 17.64 4.86
C VAL A 71 -14.66 18.81 5.32
N SER A 72 -15.15 19.56 6.31
CA SER A 72 -14.40 20.63 6.95
C SER A 72 -13.45 20.07 8.02
N LEU A 73 -12.20 20.47 7.97
CA LEU A 73 -11.14 20.06 8.88
C LEU A 73 -10.53 21.29 9.56
N THR A 74 -10.69 21.38 10.88
CA THR A 74 -10.06 22.42 11.70
C THR A 74 -8.84 21.84 12.41
N LEU A 75 -7.67 22.47 12.21
CA LEU A 75 -6.41 21.98 12.73
C LEU A 75 -5.75 22.96 13.71
N ALA A 76 -4.93 22.46 14.61
CA ALA A 76 -4.02 23.26 15.41
C ALA A 76 -3.01 23.99 14.51
N ALA A 77 -2.47 25.14 14.95
CA ALA A 77 -1.60 26.00 14.15
C ALA A 77 -0.44 25.26 13.49
N ALA A 78 0.25 24.37 14.22
CA ALA A 78 1.36 23.60 13.71
C ALA A 78 0.94 22.61 12.59
N ASP A 79 -0.20 21.94 12.76
CA ASP A 79 -0.74 20.98 11.79
C ASP A 79 -1.33 21.68 10.56
N ALA A 80 -1.94 22.85 10.77
CA ALA A 80 -2.42 23.69 9.67
C ALA A 80 -1.26 24.20 8.80
N ALA A 81 -0.16 24.62 9.41
CA ALA A 81 1.06 25.01 8.69
C ALA A 81 1.66 23.84 7.91
N LEU A 82 1.76 22.68 8.56
CA LEU A 82 2.25 21.46 7.93
C LEU A 82 1.37 21.03 6.75
N LEU A 83 0.04 20.94 6.94
CA LEU A 83 -0.88 20.57 5.87
C LEU A 83 -0.77 21.53 4.68
N ASN A 84 -0.72 22.84 4.95
CA ASN A 84 -0.57 23.86 3.90
C ASN A 84 0.71 23.63 3.07
N ASP A 85 1.82 23.22 3.70
CA ASP A 85 3.08 22.93 3.04
C ASP A 85 3.04 21.62 2.22
N LEU A 86 2.14 20.70 2.56
CA LEU A 86 1.95 19.41 1.89
C LEU A 86 0.90 19.43 0.78
N LEU A 87 0.04 20.47 0.69
CA LEU A 87 -1.05 20.54 -0.30
C LEU A 87 -0.60 20.29 -1.74
N PRO A 88 0.54 20.85 -2.24
CA PRO A 88 0.97 20.61 -3.62
C PRO A 88 1.28 19.14 -3.90
N ASP A 89 1.92 18.46 -2.96
CA ASP A 89 2.26 17.03 -3.10
C ASP A 89 1.00 16.15 -2.97
N LEU A 90 0.08 16.49 -2.06
CA LEU A 90 -1.19 15.80 -1.88
C LEU A 90 -2.08 15.92 -3.13
N ALA A 91 -2.08 17.08 -3.79
CA ALA A 91 -2.84 17.28 -5.02
C ALA A 91 -2.36 16.36 -6.16
N GLN A 92 -1.06 16.08 -6.25
CA GLN A 92 -0.51 15.17 -7.27
C GLN A 92 -0.98 13.72 -7.09
N ILE A 93 -1.21 13.29 -5.86
CA ILE A 93 -1.69 11.95 -5.53
C ILE A 93 -3.21 11.89 -5.38
N GLY A 94 -3.94 12.91 -5.85
CA GLY A 94 -5.38 12.87 -6.02
C GLY A 94 -6.21 13.45 -4.89
N TYR A 95 -5.61 14.11 -3.88
CA TYR A 95 -6.38 14.89 -2.92
C TYR A 95 -6.77 16.25 -3.49
N GLN A 96 -7.99 16.68 -3.23
CA GLN A 96 -8.46 18.04 -3.45
C GLN A 96 -8.82 18.67 -2.10
N ILE A 97 -7.91 19.48 -1.57
CA ILE A 97 -8.06 20.14 -0.28
C ILE A 97 -7.88 21.64 -0.50
N GLU A 98 -8.87 22.43 -0.09
CA GLU A 98 -8.82 23.88 -0.15
C GLU A 98 -8.63 24.45 1.24
N LYS A 99 -7.79 25.48 1.33
CA LYS A 99 -7.60 26.25 2.54
C LYS A 99 -8.58 27.41 2.55
N ASN A 100 -9.52 27.41 3.49
CA ASN A 100 -10.52 28.48 3.62
C ASN A 100 -10.11 29.56 4.63
N ASP A 101 -9.32 29.18 5.68
CA ASP A 101 -8.82 30.12 6.69
C ASP A 101 -7.48 29.60 7.24
N GLN A 102 -6.85 30.31 8.18
CA GLN A 102 -5.55 29.94 8.75
C GLN A 102 -5.53 28.53 9.32
N HIS A 103 -6.65 28.06 9.87
CA HIS A 103 -6.79 26.76 10.52
C HIS A 103 -7.88 25.87 9.92
N LEU A 104 -8.62 26.36 8.91
CA LEU A 104 -9.75 25.69 8.31
C LEU A 104 -9.43 25.23 6.89
N PHE A 105 -9.54 23.94 6.66
CA PHE A 105 -9.40 23.31 5.36
C PHE A 105 -10.69 22.58 4.98
N VAL A 106 -10.95 22.45 3.69
CA VAL A 106 -12.09 21.71 3.17
C VAL A 106 -11.60 20.64 2.21
N ILE A 107 -11.86 19.36 2.52
CA ILE A 107 -11.56 18.21 1.69
C ILE A 107 -12.71 18.07 0.70
N GLN A 108 -12.46 18.38 -0.57
CA GLN A 108 -13.43 18.31 -1.67
C GLN A 108 -13.33 17.00 -2.45
N GLY A 109 -12.18 16.31 -2.34
CA GLY A 109 -11.95 15.07 -3.02
C GLY A 109 -10.76 14.30 -2.45
N ILE A 110 -10.80 13.01 -2.64
CA ILE A 110 -9.79 12.05 -2.21
C ILE A 110 -9.34 11.18 -3.40
N PRO A 111 -8.16 10.54 -3.34
CA PRO A 111 -7.77 9.55 -4.34
C PRO A 111 -8.86 8.48 -4.51
N ALA A 112 -9.13 8.08 -5.76
CA ALA A 112 -10.22 7.16 -6.09
C ALA A 112 -10.09 5.77 -5.44
N ASP A 113 -8.89 5.40 -4.97
CA ASP A 113 -8.61 4.14 -4.28
C ASP A 113 -8.92 4.19 -2.77
N ILE A 114 -9.21 5.37 -2.24
CA ILE A 114 -9.51 5.55 -0.81
C ILE A 114 -11.03 5.45 -0.62
N LEU A 115 -11.44 4.66 0.37
CA LEU A 115 -12.86 4.55 0.72
C LEU A 115 -13.34 5.88 1.33
N PRO A 116 -14.46 6.44 0.84
CA PRO A 116 -15.02 7.65 1.40
C PRO A 116 -15.57 7.44 2.82
N GLY A 117 -15.69 8.54 3.57
CA GLY A 117 -16.30 8.58 4.90
C GLY A 117 -15.31 8.62 6.07
N ASN A 118 -14.00 8.69 5.79
CA ASN A 118 -12.98 8.79 6.84
C ASN A 118 -11.90 9.82 6.49
N GLU A 119 -12.25 10.82 5.68
CA GLU A 119 -11.33 11.78 5.08
C GLU A 119 -10.58 12.61 6.13
N GLN A 120 -11.30 13.08 7.15
CA GLN A 120 -10.71 13.86 8.25
C GLN A 120 -9.64 13.04 8.99
N ASN A 121 -10.02 11.87 9.47
CA ASN A 121 -9.11 10.99 10.21
C ASN A 121 -7.91 10.54 9.36
N ALA A 122 -8.11 10.36 8.05
CA ALA A 122 -7.04 10.01 7.12
C ALA A 122 -5.97 11.12 7.06
N ILE A 123 -6.39 12.39 6.98
CA ILE A 123 -5.46 13.53 6.97
C ILE A 123 -4.80 13.73 8.33
N GLU A 124 -5.54 13.65 9.43
CA GLU A 124 -4.99 13.77 10.79
C GLU A 124 -3.91 12.70 11.05
N LEU A 125 -4.19 11.45 10.69
CA LEU A 125 -3.25 10.35 10.83
C LEU A 125 -2.03 10.49 9.91
N LEU A 126 -2.22 11.02 8.69
CA LEU A 126 -1.13 11.31 7.78
C LEU A 126 -0.19 12.36 8.37
N LEU A 127 -0.73 13.44 8.93
CA LEU A 127 0.06 14.50 9.58
C LEU A 127 0.84 13.96 10.78
N GLU A 128 0.21 13.14 11.61
CA GLU A 128 0.86 12.48 12.74
C GLU A 128 2.02 11.60 12.29
N GLN A 129 1.78 10.69 11.35
CA GLN A 129 2.82 9.82 10.81
C GLN A 129 3.93 10.59 10.12
N PHE A 130 3.60 11.66 9.39
CA PHE A 130 4.59 12.51 8.75
C PHE A 130 5.54 13.16 9.76
N LYS A 131 5.05 13.61 10.90
CA LYS A 131 5.88 14.16 11.99
C LYS A 131 6.85 13.11 12.55
N HIS A 132 6.42 11.87 12.70
CA HIS A 132 7.27 10.78 13.16
C HIS A 132 8.39 10.45 12.16
N PHE A 133 8.11 10.49 10.85
CA PHE A 133 9.14 10.29 9.82
C PHE A 133 10.18 11.40 9.76
N SER A 134 9.90 12.58 10.30
CA SER A 134 10.81 13.73 10.20
C SER A 134 12.07 13.62 11.06
N SER A 135 12.10 12.72 12.05
CA SER A 135 13.19 12.62 13.03
C SER A 135 14.32 11.64 12.67
N GLU A 136 14.08 10.65 11.80
CA GLU A 136 15.03 9.54 11.66
C GLU A 136 15.67 9.38 10.28
N ILE A 137 15.04 9.80 9.17
CA ILE A 137 15.56 9.54 7.82
C ILE A 137 15.34 10.73 6.89
N GLN A 138 16.36 11.07 6.08
CA GLN A 138 16.32 12.16 5.10
C GLN A 138 15.53 11.76 3.82
N PHE A 139 14.25 11.42 3.97
CA PHE A 139 13.36 11.29 2.83
C PHE A 139 12.85 12.65 2.37
N SER A 140 12.59 12.80 1.08
CA SER A 140 11.88 13.98 0.56
C SER A 140 10.46 14.04 1.16
N LYS A 141 9.84 15.23 1.17
CA LYS A 141 8.45 15.40 1.64
C LYS A 141 7.50 14.45 0.91
N ARG A 142 7.60 14.38 -0.41
CA ARG A 142 6.80 13.49 -1.26
C ARG A 142 6.97 12.03 -0.89
N GLU A 143 8.19 11.58 -0.71
CA GLU A 143 8.49 10.21 -0.31
C GLU A 143 7.85 9.85 1.03
N LYS A 144 7.88 10.77 2.00
CA LYS A 144 7.24 10.58 3.31
C LYS A 144 5.72 10.46 3.17
N ILE A 145 5.08 11.32 2.36
CA ILE A 145 3.63 11.25 2.10
C ILE A 145 3.27 9.89 1.49
N ILE A 146 3.98 9.47 0.44
CA ILE A 146 3.74 8.19 -0.24
C ILE A 146 3.83 7.02 0.76
N ARG A 147 4.84 6.99 1.62
CA ARG A 147 5.02 5.96 2.65
C ARG A 147 3.90 5.97 3.68
N CYS A 148 3.53 7.15 4.18
CA CYS A 148 2.40 7.29 5.11
C CYS A 148 1.12 6.76 4.50
N MET A 149 0.79 7.17 3.29
CA MET A 149 -0.42 6.73 2.59
C MET A 149 -0.42 5.23 2.31
N ALA A 150 0.68 4.69 1.77
CA ALA A 150 0.79 3.26 1.48
C ALA A 150 0.57 2.43 2.74
N ARG A 151 1.20 2.80 3.85
CA ARG A 151 1.02 2.14 5.14
C ARG A 151 -0.39 2.27 5.69
N GLN A 152 -1.01 3.45 5.55
CA GLN A 152 -2.34 3.72 6.06
C GLN A 152 -3.42 2.95 5.32
N GLN A 153 -3.33 2.90 3.97
CA GLN A 153 -4.30 2.26 3.10
C GLN A 153 -4.06 0.76 2.91
N ALA A 154 -2.91 0.24 3.33
CA ALA A 154 -2.62 -1.18 3.24
C ALA A 154 -3.63 -2.04 3.99
N ILE A 155 -3.95 -3.20 3.44
CA ILE A 155 -4.76 -4.24 4.10
C ILE A 155 -4.14 -4.52 5.47
N LYS A 156 -4.92 -4.38 6.52
CA LYS A 156 -4.44 -4.63 7.89
C LYS A 156 -4.42 -6.13 8.20
N ALA A 157 -3.51 -6.53 9.10
CA ALA A 157 -3.59 -7.84 9.73
C ALA A 157 -4.96 -7.99 10.43
N GLY A 158 -5.54 -9.19 10.41
CA GLY A 158 -6.87 -9.46 10.93
C GLY A 158 -8.02 -9.29 9.92
N ARG A 159 -7.76 -8.78 8.71
CA ARG A 159 -8.76 -8.73 7.65
C ARG A 159 -8.81 -10.05 6.86
N THR A 160 -10.00 -10.64 6.80
CA THR A 160 -10.25 -11.79 5.91
C THR A 160 -10.35 -11.34 4.46
N LEU A 161 -9.69 -12.07 3.57
CA LEU A 161 -9.70 -11.85 2.12
C LEU A 161 -10.51 -12.94 1.43
N THR A 162 -11.26 -12.55 0.42
CA THR A 162 -11.87 -13.50 -0.52
C THR A 162 -10.82 -14.11 -1.44
N SER A 163 -11.12 -15.25 -2.07
CA SER A 163 -10.20 -15.87 -3.04
C SER A 163 -9.79 -14.91 -4.14
N ARG A 164 -10.70 -14.07 -4.63
CA ARG A 164 -10.41 -13.06 -5.65
C ARG A 164 -9.46 -11.98 -5.16
N GLU A 165 -9.65 -11.50 -3.93
CA GLU A 165 -8.74 -10.49 -3.34
C GLU A 165 -7.35 -11.06 -3.11
N MET A 166 -7.25 -12.34 -2.70
CA MET A 166 -5.96 -13.01 -2.55
C MET A 166 -5.21 -13.13 -3.88
N HIS A 167 -5.91 -13.54 -4.96
CA HIS A 167 -5.32 -13.62 -6.30
C HIS A 167 -4.83 -12.25 -6.77
N LEU A 168 -5.67 -11.22 -6.68
CA LEU A 168 -5.34 -9.87 -7.10
C LEU A 168 -4.12 -9.32 -6.35
N LEU A 169 -4.07 -9.51 -5.01
CA LEU A 169 -2.95 -9.08 -4.20
C LEU A 169 -1.63 -9.73 -4.64
N VAL A 170 -1.65 -11.03 -4.96
CA VAL A 170 -0.46 -11.75 -5.41
C VAL A 170 -0.04 -11.29 -6.81
N GLU A 171 -0.98 -11.19 -7.74
CA GLU A 171 -0.72 -10.70 -9.10
C GLU A 171 -0.11 -9.29 -9.07
N GLU A 172 -0.73 -8.35 -8.37
CA GLU A 172 -0.24 -6.97 -8.25
C GLU A 172 1.13 -6.89 -7.58
N LEU A 173 1.39 -7.70 -6.54
CA LEU A 173 2.71 -7.75 -5.91
C LEU A 173 3.81 -8.08 -6.90
N PHE A 174 3.60 -9.07 -7.77
CA PHE A 174 4.61 -9.50 -8.73
C PHE A 174 4.72 -8.60 -9.97
N THR A 175 3.85 -7.59 -10.11
CA THR A 175 4.04 -6.48 -11.07
C THR A 175 4.93 -5.36 -10.52
N CYS A 176 5.19 -5.34 -9.22
CA CYS A 176 6.07 -4.35 -8.59
C CYS A 176 7.54 -4.53 -9.03
N ASN A 177 8.29 -3.41 -9.04
CA ASN A 177 9.72 -3.44 -9.35
C ASN A 177 10.53 -4.16 -8.26
N SER A 178 10.09 -4.10 -7.02
CA SER A 178 10.76 -4.72 -5.87
C SER A 178 9.77 -5.50 -5.01
N PRO A 179 9.20 -6.62 -5.53
CA PRO A 179 8.12 -7.35 -4.87
C PRO A 179 8.53 -8.02 -3.54
N ASN A 180 9.82 -8.25 -3.34
CA ASN A 180 10.38 -9.00 -2.20
C ASN A 180 10.57 -8.20 -0.92
N ILE A 181 10.43 -6.87 -0.97
CA ILE A 181 10.70 -5.99 0.16
C ILE A 181 9.63 -4.90 0.29
N SER A 182 9.15 -4.66 1.50
CA SER A 182 8.22 -3.56 1.78
C SER A 182 8.94 -2.21 1.81
N PRO A 183 8.23 -1.07 1.75
CA PRO A 183 8.84 0.25 1.94
C PRO A 183 9.59 0.40 3.27
N SER A 184 9.18 -0.32 4.32
CA SER A 184 9.83 -0.32 5.63
C SER A 184 11.08 -1.23 5.71
N GLY A 185 11.42 -1.95 4.63
CA GLY A 185 12.58 -2.84 4.58
C GLY A 185 12.30 -4.28 5.05
N ALA A 186 11.05 -4.61 5.41
CA ALA A 186 10.67 -5.97 5.79
C ALA A 186 10.36 -6.83 4.55
N ALA A 187 10.62 -8.13 4.62
CA ALA A 187 10.26 -9.07 3.56
C ALA A 187 8.74 -9.13 3.37
N THR A 188 8.28 -9.04 2.11
CA THR A 188 6.86 -9.17 1.75
C THR A 188 6.43 -10.61 1.64
N TYR A 189 7.36 -11.50 1.28
CA TYR A 189 7.14 -12.95 1.23
C TYR A 189 8.41 -13.73 1.58
N LEU A 190 8.22 -15.00 1.93
CA LEU A 190 9.26 -15.98 2.17
C LEU A 190 9.01 -17.19 1.26
N LEU A 191 10.08 -17.72 0.64
CA LEU A 191 10.04 -18.91 -0.21
C LEU A 191 10.55 -20.11 0.55
N PHE A 192 9.85 -21.22 0.40
CA PHE A 192 10.21 -22.52 0.94
C PHE A 192 10.21 -23.55 -0.19
N ASN A 193 11.36 -24.11 -0.51
CA ASN A 193 11.47 -25.17 -1.51
C ASN A 193 11.09 -26.53 -0.92
N GLY A 194 10.79 -27.50 -1.78
CA GLY A 194 10.45 -28.87 -1.37
C GLY A 194 11.53 -29.56 -0.54
N ASP A 195 12.81 -29.30 -0.83
CA ASP A 195 13.95 -29.85 -0.09
C ASP A 195 13.99 -29.36 1.36
N TYR A 196 13.51 -28.15 1.62
CA TYR A 196 13.41 -27.64 2.98
C TYR A 196 12.45 -28.50 3.82
N LEU A 197 11.27 -28.81 3.27
CA LEU A 197 10.30 -29.67 3.94
C LEU A 197 10.86 -31.10 4.13
N THR A 198 11.45 -31.67 3.09
CA THR A 198 12.06 -33.00 3.14
C THR A 198 13.09 -33.09 4.27
N ARG A 199 13.97 -32.08 4.39
CA ARG A 199 14.96 -32.02 5.49
C ARG A 199 14.32 -31.84 6.86
N MET A 200 13.26 -31.06 6.98
CA MET A 200 12.56 -30.85 8.27
C MET A 200 11.88 -32.13 8.77
N PHE A 201 11.44 -33.00 7.85
CA PHE A 201 10.88 -34.34 8.19
C PHE A 201 11.92 -35.46 8.26
N GLY A 202 13.22 -35.13 8.18
CA GLY A 202 14.29 -36.09 8.38
C GLY A 202 14.48 -37.12 7.24
N LYS A 203 14.12 -36.73 6.03
CA LYS A 203 14.28 -37.53 4.81
C LYS A 203 15.36 -36.96 3.91
#